data_0d9cc9eb8f8357c3aa0686af141ce9e0
#
_entry.id   0d9cc9eb8f8357c3aa0686af141ce9e0
#
_cell.length_a   1.000
_cell.length_b   1.000
_cell.length_c   1.000
_cell.angle_alpha   90.00
_cell.angle_beta   90.00
_cell.angle_gamma   90.00
#
_symmetry.space_group_name_H-M   'P 1'
#
loop_
_entity.id
_entity.type
_entity.pdbx_description
1 polymer ?
#
loop_
_entity_poly.entity_id
_entity_poly.type
_entity_poly.pdbx_seq_one_letter_code
_entity_poly.pdbx_strand_id
1 'polypeptide(L)'
;MIGRKYETERMNESLKSQKSELIAVYGRRRVGKTYLIRNVYEKHIKFEVTGLYGGNQEKQLDIFFDELKRVSKKIKEEDRPKNWKDAFELLKTYINRIRSKSKKVIFIDEMPWLDTHKSDFRMYFGHFWNTYCEKRNDIVVVLCGSAASYMVQNVLSNQGSLHARLTYKLQIKPFTLFETKEFLTSKNINWGHYHIVHLYIAIGGVPHYLNKVRKGESVVQSIQRLCFDTNGDLVHEFDEIFESLFSHSSAHISIVRALGNVGKGISRAELITKSKHAGGGAFTRALVELIASGFVTKYPAFDKKAQKLLYRLSDEYSKFYLKYIEPNKNQGENFWKTMFQQQTYSSWAGFNFETICLKHVPQIKKALKIEGIHSTNSSWSVKGAQVDLVIKRADKWINLCEMKFYSGPFKIGKNDLIDLRNKASKFKADTGTKDAVVITMITTYGIVENENFHEIVENSFEIDILFEDM
;
A
#
# COMPACT_ATOMS: atom_id res chain seq x y z
N MET A 1 18.15 -6.66 4.83
CA MET A 1 16.98 -5.86 4.41
C MET A 1 15.87 -6.16 5.39
N ILE A 2 15.08 -5.17 5.78
CA ILE A 2 14.00 -5.33 6.75
C ILE A 2 12.69 -5.52 5.99
N GLY A 3 11.86 -6.45 6.49
CA GLY A 3 10.63 -6.85 5.82
C GLY A 3 10.85 -7.45 4.44
N ARG A 4 9.82 -7.47 3.62
CA ARG A 4 9.90 -7.89 2.20
C ARG A 4 10.39 -9.33 2.00
N LYS A 5 10.13 -10.23 2.93
CA LYS A 5 10.58 -11.63 2.82
C LYS A 5 10.06 -12.27 1.56
N TYR A 6 8.74 -12.18 1.32
CA TYR A 6 8.09 -12.78 0.16
C TYR A 6 8.67 -12.23 -1.16
N GLU A 7 8.75 -10.90 -1.30
CA GLU A 7 9.25 -10.29 -2.52
C GLU A 7 10.72 -10.64 -2.76
N THR A 8 11.53 -10.65 -1.69
CA THR A 8 12.94 -11.03 -1.74
C THR A 8 13.13 -12.49 -2.16
N GLU A 9 12.33 -13.39 -1.63
CA GLU A 9 12.35 -14.82 -2.01
C GLU A 9 12.03 -14.99 -3.49
N ARG A 10 10.94 -14.38 -3.98
CA ARG A 10 10.57 -14.46 -5.41
C ARG A 10 11.65 -13.89 -6.33
N MET A 11 12.26 -12.78 -5.94
CA MET A 11 13.35 -12.19 -6.70
C MET A 11 14.60 -13.09 -6.68
N ASN A 12 14.94 -13.72 -5.56
CA ASN A 12 16.04 -14.68 -5.46
C ASN A 12 15.77 -15.97 -6.26
N GLU A 13 14.52 -16.46 -6.30
CA GLU A 13 14.12 -17.59 -7.13
C GLU A 13 14.39 -17.30 -8.61
N SER A 14 14.16 -16.07 -9.08
CA SER A 14 14.43 -15.68 -10.46
C SER A 14 15.91 -15.81 -10.84
N LEU A 15 16.82 -15.62 -9.88
CA LEU A 15 18.27 -15.80 -10.11
C LEU A 15 18.65 -17.27 -10.26
N LYS A 16 17.87 -18.20 -9.68
CA LYS A 16 18.12 -19.63 -9.72
C LYS A 16 17.40 -20.34 -10.87
N SER A 17 16.47 -19.67 -11.52
CA SER A 17 15.66 -20.21 -12.60
C SER A 17 16.52 -20.65 -13.81
N GLN A 18 16.09 -21.69 -14.52
CA GLN A 18 16.75 -22.20 -15.73
C GLN A 18 16.28 -21.53 -17.03
N LYS A 19 15.47 -20.48 -16.93
CA LYS A 19 14.96 -19.68 -18.05
C LYS A 19 15.11 -18.18 -17.75
N SER A 20 15.00 -17.33 -18.74
CA SER A 20 14.91 -15.88 -18.52
C SER A 20 13.61 -15.51 -17.82
N GLU A 21 13.68 -14.52 -16.94
CA GLU A 21 12.55 -14.11 -16.11
C GLU A 21 12.21 -12.64 -16.33
N LEU A 22 10.90 -12.35 -16.44
CA LEU A 22 10.37 -11.00 -16.55
C LEU A 22 9.54 -10.68 -15.32
N ILE A 23 9.98 -9.70 -14.56
CA ILE A 23 9.39 -9.32 -13.26
C ILE A 23 8.83 -7.91 -13.35
N ALA A 24 7.57 -7.72 -12.95
CA ALA A 24 6.99 -6.41 -12.75
C ALA A 24 6.92 -6.08 -11.26
N VAL A 25 7.57 -4.98 -10.87
CA VAL A 25 7.55 -4.43 -9.50
C VAL A 25 6.80 -3.11 -9.52
N TYR A 26 5.70 -3.01 -8.79
CA TYR A 26 4.87 -1.81 -8.80
C TYR A 26 4.31 -1.48 -7.42
N GLY A 27 3.81 -0.28 -7.26
CA GLY A 27 3.27 0.22 -6.00
C GLY A 27 3.49 1.72 -5.88
N ARG A 28 2.89 2.34 -4.87
CA ARG A 28 2.98 3.79 -4.69
C ARG A 28 4.43 4.29 -4.56
N ARG A 29 4.62 5.58 -4.74
CA ARG A 29 5.91 6.24 -4.52
C ARG A 29 6.36 6.10 -3.06
N ARG A 30 7.67 6.06 -2.82
CA ARG A 30 8.31 6.06 -1.47
C ARG A 30 8.16 4.78 -0.64
N VAL A 31 7.63 3.67 -1.23
CA VAL A 31 7.53 2.36 -0.54
C VAL A 31 8.81 1.49 -0.67
N GLY A 32 9.86 2.00 -1.32
CA GLY A 32 11.15 1.33 -1.38
C GLY A 32 11.34 0.33 -2.52
N LYS A 33 10.60 0.45 -3.64
CA LYS A 33 10.73 -0.45 -4.83
C LYS A 33 12.16 -0.53 -5.35
N THR A 34 12.72 0.61 -5.74
CA THR A 34 14.09 0.72 -6.29
C THR A 34 15.13 0.22 -5.31
N TYR A 35 14.97 0.54 -4.01
CA TYR A 35 15.85 0.05 -2.95
C TYR A 35 15.82 -1.48 -2.86
N LEU A 36 14.63 -2.09 -2.87
CA LEU A 36 14.47 -3.54 -2.86
C LEU A 36 15.18 -4.19 -4.04
N ILE A 37 14.93 -3.70 -5.27
CA ILE A 37 15.50 -4.24 -6.50
C ILE A 37 17.03 -4.15 -6.47
N ARG A 38 17.58 -2.98 -6.16
CA ARG A 38 19.03 -2.78 -6.08
C ARG A 38 19.68 -3.65 -5.00
N ASN A 39 19.04 -3.79 -3.83
CA ASN A 39 19.58 -4.60 -2.74
C ASN A 39 19.63 -6.09 -3.11
N VAL A 40 18.57 -6.65 -3.70
CA VAL A 40 18.51 -8.06 -4.07
C VAL A 40 19.43 -8.39 -5.26
N TYR A 41 19.50 -7.50 -6.24
CA TYR A 41 20.23 -7.74 -7.48
C TYR A 41 21.55 -6.99 -7.62
N GLU A 42 22.07 -6.37 -6.57
CA GLU A 42 23.26 -5.51 -6.57
C GLU A 42 24.41 -6.04 -7.47
N LYS A 43 24.81 -7.31 -7.26
CA LYS A 43 25.91 -7.96 -8.00
C LYS A 43 25.52 -8.43 -9.40
N HIS A 44 24.23 -8.47 -9.70
CA HIS A 44 23.67 -9.03 -10.94
C HIS A 44 23.24 -7.96 -11.93
N ILE A 45 22.97 -6.73 -11.51
CA ILE A 45 22.59 -5.63 -12.39
C ILE A 45 23.73 -5.34 -13.35
N LYS A 46 23.46 -5.50 -14.63
CA LYS A 46 24.41 -5.21 -15.72
C LYS A 46 24.01 -3.98 -16.51
N PHE A 47 22.75 -3.64 -16.51
CA PHE A 47 22.21 -2.42 -17.07
C PHE A 47 21.05 -1.93 -16.21
N GLU A 48 21.03 -0.65 -15.93
CA GLU A 48 19.95 0.03 -15.21
C GLU A 48 19.67 1.35 -15.92
N VAL A 49 18.39 1.65 -16.11
CA VAL A 49 17.92 2.95 -16.63
C VAL A 49 16.70 3.39 -15.86
N THR A 50 16.65 4.67 -15.53
CA THR A 50 15.48 5.30 -14.89
C THR A 50 14.85 6.28 -15.87
N GLY A 51 13.56 6.13 -16.16
CA GLY A 51 12.82 7.08 -17.00
C GLY A 51 12.82 8.50 -16.43
N LEU A 52 12.82 9.49 -17.30
CA LEU A 52 12.79 10.92 -16.94
C LEU A 52 11.34 11.42 -16.91
N TYR A 53 10.92 11.95 -15.76
CA TYR A 53 9.60 12.57 -15.62
C TYR A 53 9.43 13.74 -16.61
N GLY A 54 8.34 13.72 -17.38
CA GLY A 54 8.04 14.76 -18.37
C GLY A 54 8.99 14.86 -19.58
N GLY A 55 9.92 13.90 -19.71
CA GLY A 55 10.82 13.83 -20.89
C GLY A 55 10.07 13.36 -22.15
N ASN A 56 10.42 13.94 -23.31
CA ASN A 56 10.01 13.42 -24.61
C ASN A 56 10.85 12.18 -25.02
N GLN A 57 10.52 11.53 -26.12
CA GLN A 57 11.21 10.33 -26.59
C GLN A 57 12.73 10.54 -26.75
N GLU A 58 13.16 11.65 -27.31
CA GLU A 58 14.56 11.97 -27.53
C GLU A 58 15.35 11.98 -26.22
N LYS A 59 14.85 12.72 -25.21
CA LYS A 59 15.45 12.77 -23.87
C LYS A 59 15.49 11.41 -23.19
N GLN A 60 14.48 10.56 -23.40
CA GLN A 60 14.47 9.19 -22.85
C GLN A 60 15.54 8.32 -23.53
N LEU A 61 15.71 8.45 -24.86
CA LEU A 61 16.75 7.74 -25.60
C LEU A 61 18.16 8.22 -25.22
N ASP A 62 18.34 9.51 -24.96
CA ASP A 62 19.60 10.07 -24.48
C ASP A 62 20.02 9.46 -23.14
N ILE A 63 19.11 9.43 -22.15
CA ILE A 63 19.39 8.81 -20.86
C ILE A 63 19.71 7.32 -21.02
N PHE A 64 18.94 6.60 -21.83
CA PHE A 64 19.19 5.19 -22.08
C PHE A 64 20.60 4.97 -22.70
N PHE A 65 20.98 5.81 -23.64
CA PHE A 65 22.29 5.77 -24.29
C PHE A 65 23.42 6.12 -23.31
N ASP A 66 23.25 7.16 -22.50
CA ASP A 66 24.25 7.59 -21.52
C ASP A 66 24.51 6.49 -20.48
N GLU A 67 23.46 5.79 -20.03
CA GLU A 67 23.62 4.64 -19.16
C GLU A 67 24.36 3.47 -19.83
N LEU A 68 24.12 3.21 -21.12
CA LEU A 68 24.90 2.22 -21.86
C LEU A 68 26.39 2.63 -22.02
N LYS A 69 26.66 3.88 -22.28
CA LYS A 69 28.06 4.41 -22.32
C LYS A 69 28.73 4.27 -20.95
N ARG A 70 28.02 4.54 -19.86
CA ARG A 70 28.55 4.43 -18.51
C ARG A 70 29.02 3.00 -18.18
N VAL A 71 28.25 1.99 -18.62
CA VAL A 71 28.57 0.58 -18.34
C VAL A 71 29.48 -0.07 -19.39
N SER A 72 29.71 0.58 -20.53
CA SER A 72 30.53 0.04 -21.62
C SER A 72 31.36 1.09 -22.38
N LYS A 73 32.66 1.11 -22.12
CA LYS A 73 33.62 1.98 -22.84
C LYS A 73 33.70 1.70 -24.37
N LYS A 74 33.12 0.62 -24.87
CA LYS A 74 33.10 0.25 -26.28
C LYS A 74 31.96 0.90 -27.07
N ILE A 75 31.01 1.53 -26.37
CA ILE A 75 29.92 2.28 -27.01
C ILE A 75 30.39 3.71 -27.21
N LYS A 76 30.34 4.17 -28.45
CA LYS A 76 30.80 5.48 -28.86
C LYS A 76 29.61 6.40 -29.16
N GLU A 77 29.87 7.69 -29.35
CA GLU A 77 28.83 8.69 -29.63
C GLU A 77 28.10 8.41 -30.96
N GLU A 78 28.80 7.84 -31.94
CA GLU A 78 28.27 7.43 -33.23
C GLU A 78 27.20 6.31 -33.13
N ASP A 79 27.18 5.57 -32.02
CA ASP A 79 26.20 4.50 -31.74
C ASP A 79 24.89 5.03 -31.18
N ARG A 80 24.71 6.35 -31.04
CA ARG A 80 23.52 6.97 -30.43
C ARG A 80 22.24 6.55 -31.14
N PRO A 81 21.28 5.91 -30.41
CA PRO A 81 20.07 5.39 -31.01
C PRO A 81 19.10 6.51 -31.40
N LYS A 82 18.43 6.36 -32.54
CA LYS A 82 17.42 7.30 -33.03
C LYS A 82 15.99 6.92 -32.60
N ASN A 83 15.80 5.71 -32.19
CA ASN A 83 14.52 5.14 -31.80
C ASN A 83 14.73 3.95 -30.84
N TRP A 84 13.65 3.43 -30.26
CA TRP A 84 13.72 2.31 -29.30
C TRP A 84 14.19 1.00 -29.93
N LYS A 85 14.00 0.78 -31.23
CA LYS A 85 14.56 -0.39 -31.93
C LYS A 85 16.08 -0.38 -31.84
N ASP A 86 16.70 0.74 -32.24
CA ASP A 86 18.15 0.89 -32.21
C ASP A 86 18.71 0.79 -30.79
N ALA A 87 18.00 1.39 -29.81
CA ALA A 87 18.37 1.32 -28.40
C ALA A 87 18.42 -0.11 -27.87
N PHE A 88 17.41 -0.93 -28.17
CA PHE A 88 17.40 -2.34 -27.74
C PHE A 88 18.40 -3.20 -28.50
N GLU A 89 18.69 -2.92 -29.79
CA GLU A 89 19.76 -3.62 -30.50
C GLU A 89 21.15 -3.30 -29.91
N LEU A 90 21.38 -2.05 -29.52
CA LEU A 90 22.59 -1.66 -28.81
C LEU A 90 22.71 -2.35 -27.43
N LEU A 91 21.61 -2.46 -26.69
CA LEU A 91 21.58 -3.20 -25.44
C LEU A 91 21.87 -4.70 -25.63
N LYS A 92 21.32 -5.35 -26.68
CA LYS A 92 21.63 -6.75 -27.03
C LYS A 92 23.14 -6.92 -27.28
N THR A 93 23.74 -6.01 -28.06
CA THR A 93 25.15 -6.01 -28.35
C THR A 93 25.99 -5.92 -27.08
N TYR A 94 25.61 -5.05 -26.15
CA TYR A 94 26.28 -4.91 -24.87
C TYR A 94 26.14 -6.19 -24.01
N ILE A 95 24.93 -6.73 -23.84
CA ILE A 95 24.66 -7.93 -23.01
C ILE A 95 25.40 -9.16 -23.53
N ASN A 96 25.53 -9.32 -24.88
CA ASN A 96 26.25 -10.42 -25.49
C ASN A 96 27.78 -10.38 -25.21
N ARG A 97 28.33 -9.21 -24.95
CA ARG A 97 29.76 -9.05 -24.61
C ARG A 97 30.06 -9.41 -23.14
N ILE A 98 29.04 -9.49 -22.27
CA ILE A 98 29.24 -9.78 -20.87
C ILE A 98 29.46 -11.28 -20.67
N ARG A 99 30.68 -11.66 -20.27
CA ARG A 99 31.02 -13.02 -19.87
C ARG A 99 30.68 -13.16 -18.37
N SER A 100 29.58 -13.81 -18.03
CA SER A 100 29.19 -14.09 -16.64
C SER A 100 28.53 -15.46 -16.56
N LYS A 101 28.89 -16.24 -15.53
CA LYS A 101 28.22 -17.49 -15.19
C LYS A 101 26.89 -17.27 -14.45
N SER A 102 26.73 -16.11 -13.82
CA SER A 102 25.51 -15.74 -13.14
C SER A 102 24.55 -15.00 -14.07
N LYS A 103 23.26 -14.98 -13.70
CA LYS A 103 22.24 -14.22 -14.43
C LYS A 103 22.59 -12.74 -14.52
N LYS A 104 22.23 -12.15 -15.65
CA LYS A 104 22.38 -10.72 -15.94
C LYS A 104 21.04 -10.03 -15.72
N VAL A 105 20.99 -9.08 -14.81
CA VAL A 105 19.77 -8.32 -14.53
C VAL A 105 19.78 -7.03 -15.36
N ILE A 106 18.69 -6.81 -16.08
CA ILE A 106 18.36 -5.56 -16.75
C ILE A 106 17.27 -4.89 -15.96
N PHE A 107 17.56 -3.76 -15.34
CA PHE A 107 16.62 -3.02 -14.50
C PHE A 107 16.12 -1.76 -15.21
N ILE A 108 14.81 -1.69 -15.45
CA ILE A 108 14.13 -0.54 -16.05
C ILE A 108 13.26 0.08 -14.96
N ASP A 109 13.75 1.17 -14.38
CA ASP A 109 13.04 1.90 -13.34
C ASP A 109 12.19 3.02 -13.94
N GLU A 110 11.08 3.34 -13.30
CA GLU A 110 10.05 4.28 -13.75
C GLU A 110 9.70 4.08 -15.25
N MET A 111 9.48 2.81 -15.62
CA MET A 111 9.08 2.42 -16.98
C MET A 111 7.92 3.25 -17.57
N PRO A 112 6.90 3.67 -16.77
CA PRO A 112 5.83 4.54 -17.27
C PRO A 112 6.32 5.83 -17.92
N TRP A 113 7.46 6.37 -17.51
CA TRP A 113 8.03 7.60 -18.08
C TRP A 113 8.79 7.38 -19.39
N LEU A 114 9.32 6.17 -19.60
CA LEU A 114 9.96 5.79 -20.87
C LEU A 114 8.93 5.59 -21.99
N ASP A 115 7.71 5.14 -21.66
CA ASP A 115 6.63 4.93 -22.63
C ASP A 115 5.91 6.24 -22.93
N THR A 116 6.59 7.15 -23.60
CA THR A 116 6.03 8.43 -24.01
C THR A 116 5.03 8.27 -25.15
N HIS A 117 4.15 9.26 -25.33
CA HIS A 117 3.14 9.23 -26.40
C HIS A 117 3.81 9.04 -27.79
N LYS A 118 3.33 8.05 -28.55
CA LYS A 118 3.83 7.66 -29.88
C LYS A 118 5.31 7.23 -29.93
N SER A 119 5.91 6.81 -28.80
CA SER A 119 7.31 6.38 -28.78
C SER A 119 7.53 4.93 -29.21
N ASP A 120 6.46 4.12 -29.27
CA ASP A 120 6.52 2.68 -29.55
C ASP A 120 7.40 1.88 -28.58
N PHE A 121 7.73 2.45 -27.41
CA PHE A 121 8.59 1.80 -26.41
C PHE A 121 8.11 0.40 -26.04
N ARG A 122 6.83 0.24 -25.70
CA ARG A 122 6.28 -1.07 -25.32
C ARG A 122 6.34 -2.09 -26.45
N MET A 123 6.13 -1.65 -27.68
CA MET A 123 6.18 -2.52 -28.85
C MET A 123 7.60 -3.06 -29.05
N TYR A 124 8.61 -2.18 -29.04
CA TYR A 124 10.00 -2.58 -29.20
C TYR A 124 10.56 -3.32 -27.99
N PHE A 125 10.13 -2.99 -26.77
CA PHE A 125 10.46 -3.78 -25.59
C PHE A 125 9.87 -5.19 -25.67
N GLY A 126 8.61 -5.33 -26.07
CA GLY A 126 7.98 -6.63 -26.29
C GLY A 126 8.70 -7.47 -27.37
N HIS A 127 9.15 -6.82 -28.45
CA HIS A 127 9.97 -7.46 -29.49
C HIS A 127 11.33 -7.90 -28.94
N PHE A 128 12.02 -7.04 -28.19
CA PHE A 128 13.28 -7.35 -27.51
C PHE A 128 13.13 -8.56 -26.58
N TRP A 129 12.07 -8.58 -25.78
CA TRP A 129 11.80 -9.72 -24.91
C TRP A 129 11.62 -11.02 -25.72
N ASN A 130 10.69 -11.05 -26.67
CA ASN A 130 10.32 -12.26 -27.41
C ASN A 130 11.45 -12.80 -28.29
N THR A 131 12.23 -11.94 -28.93
CA THR A 131 13.23 -12.36 -29.92
C THR A 131 14.59 -12.61 -29.29
N TYR A 132 14.87 -12.03 -28.13
CA TYR A 132 16.19 -12.10 -27.50
C TYR A 132 16.18 -12.65 -26.08
N CYS A 133 15.43 -12.02 -25.14
CA CYS A 133 15.49 -12.43 -23.74
C CYS A 133 14.88 -13.81 -23.48
N GLU A 134 13.68 -14.07 -24.01
CA GLU A 134 12.93 -15.32 -23.79
C GLU A 134 13.66 -16.56 -24.30
N LYS A 135 14.48 -16.41 -25.35
CA LYS A 135 15.28 -17.50 -25.93
C LYS A 135 16.55 -17.83 -25.14
N ARG A 136 16.80 -17.13 -24.06
CA ARG A 136 17.98 -17.28 -23.19
C ARG A 136 17.59 -17.85 -21.83
N ASN A 137 18.60 -18.24 -21.07
CA ASN A 137 18.42 -18.71 -19.68
C ASN A 137 19.17 -17.86 -18.65
N ASP A 138 19.87 -16.82 -19.08
CA ASP A 138 20.82 -16.05 -18.27
C ASP A 138 20.37 -14.60 -18.03
N ILE A 139 19.11 -14.23 -18.35
CA ILE A 139 18.61 -12.86 -18.23
C ILE A 139 17.47 -12.81 -17.21
N VAL A 140 17.46 -11.78 -16.38
CA VAL A 140 16.31 -11.31 -15.61
C VAL A 140 16.03 -9.87 -16.01
N VAL A 141 14.81 -9.57 -16.45
CA VAL A 141 14.39 -8.19 -16.70
C VAL A 141 13.43 -7.77 -15.61
N VAL A 142 13.71 -6.64 -14.97
CA VAL A 142 12.87 -6.06 -13.92
C VAL A 142 12.30 -4.75 -14.43
N LEU A 143 10.97 -4.70 -14.56
CA LEU A 143 10.22 -3.50 -14.89
C LEU A 143 9.68 -2.91 -13.58
N CYS A 144 10.02 -1.66 -13.29
CA CYS A 144 9.54 -0.98 -12.09
C CYS A 144 8.76 0.29 -12.46
N GLY A 145 7.74 0.60 -11.68
CA GLY A 145 6.99 1.84 -11.85
C GLY A 145 6.21 2.25 -10.61
N SER A 146 6.19 3.55 -10.34
CA SER A 146 5.41 4.17 -9.26
C SER A 146 3.96 4.45 -9.68
N ALA A 147 3.69 4.67 -10.97
CA ALA A 147 2.35 4.78 -11.51
C ALA A 147 1.69 3.38 -11.57
N ALA A 148 1.18 2.92 -10.42
CA ALA A 148 0.62 1.58 -10.29
C ALA A 148 -0.50 1.30 -11.30
N SER A 149 -1.32 2.29 -11.61
CA SER A 149 -2.39 2.18 -12.61
C SER A 149 -1.85 1.90 -14.01
N TYR A 150 -0.79 2.62 -14.43
CA TYR A 150 -0.13 2.36 -15.70
C TYR A 150 0.39 0.92 -15.75
N MET A 151 1.08 0.49 -14.69
CA MET A 151 1.62 -0.87 -14.60
C MET A 151 0.49 -1.91 -14.69
N VAL A 152 -0.60 -1.71 -13.96
CA VAL A 152 -1.76 -2.61 -13.99
C VAL A 152 -2.40 -2.65 -15.38
N GLN A 153 -2.63 -1.49 -16.01
CA GLN A 153 -3.34 -1.41 -17.30
C GLN A 153 -2.48 -1.85 -18.49
N ASN A 154 -1.20 -1.48 -18.51
CA ASN A 154 -0.35 -1.62 -19.68
C ASN A 154 0.66 -2.78 -19.59
N VAL A 155 1.02 -3.21 -18.38
CA VAL A 155 2.01 -4.27 -18.16
C VAL A 155 1.36 -5.55 -17.66
N LEU A 156 0.40 -5.43 -16.70
CA LEU A 156 -0.20 -6.58 -16.02
C LEU A 156 -1.52 -7.06 -16.65
N SER A 157 -2.23 -6.20 -17.40
CA SER A 157 -3.55 -6.52 -17.96
C SER A 157 -3.49 -7.49 -19.13
N ASN A 158 -4.61 -8.20 -19.37
CA ASN A 158 -4.74 -9.23 -20.41
C ASN A 158 -4.60 -8.73 -21.87
N GLN A 159 -4.55 -7.42 -22.09
CA GLN A 159 -4.53 -6.83 -23.43
C GLN A 159 -3.14 -6.31 -23.85
N GLY A 160 -2.12 -6.44 -22.98
CA GLY A 160 -0.77 -5.96 -23.25
C GLY A 160 0.14 -7.02 -23.88
N SER A 161 1.10 -6.60 -24.71
CA SER A 161 2.13 -7.46 -25.34
C SER A 161 2.97 -8.26 -24.33
N LEU A 162 2.92 -7.93 -23.05
CA LEU A 162 3.74 -8.50 -21.96
C LEU A 162 2.95 -9.40 -21.02
N HIS A 163 1.63 -9.47 -21.12
CA HIS A 163 0.76 -10.12 -20.13
C HIS A 163 1.14 -11.57 -19.80
N ALA A 164 1.24 -12.43 -20.79
CA ALA A 164 1.52 -13.86 -20.59
C ALA A 164 3.01 -14.16 -20.29
N ARG A 165 3.86 -13.14 -20.25
CA ARG A 165 5.32 -13.26 -20.17
C ARG A 165 5.88 -12.94 -18.79
N LEU A 166 5.08 -12.29 -17.95
CA LEU A 166 5.49 -11.93 -16.59
C LEU A 166 5.55 -13.17 -15.71
N THR A 167 6.72 -13.46 -15.19
CA THR A 167 6.93 -14.53 -14.21
C THR A 167 6.39 -14.13 -12.84
N TYR A 168 6.75 -12.94 -12.39
CA TYR A 168 6.31 -12.40 -11.11
C TYR A 168 5.71 -11.02 -11.24
N LYS A 169 4.62 -10.79 -10.50
CA LYS A 169 3.90 -9.52 -10.37
C LYS A 169 3.96 -9.09 -8.91
N LEU A 170 4.92 -8.27 -8.55
CA LEU A 170 5.20 -7.90 -7.16
C LEU A 170 4.64 -6.51 -6.85
N GLN A 171 3.55 -6.46 -6.11
CA GLN A 171 2.99 -5.21 -5.60
C GLN A 171 3.65 -4.85 -4.27
N ILE A 172 4.46 -3.80 -4.26
CA ILE A 172 5.11 -3.32 -3.04
C ILE A 172 4.15 -2.39 -2.29
N LYS A 173 3.71 -2.83 -1.12
CA LYS A 173 2.82 -2.08 -0.22
C LYS A 173 3.64 -1.34 0.84
N PRO A 174 3.08 -0.35 1.56
CA PRO A 174 3.65 0.13 2.81
C PRO A 174 3.93 -1.03 3.79
N PHE A 175 4.87 -0.86 4.69
CA PHE A 175 5.17 -1.84 5.74
C PHE A 175 3.95 -2.14 6.60
N THR A 176 3.81 -3.38 7.04
CA THR A 176 2.90 -3.79 8.12
C THR A 176 3.35 -3.21 9.46
N LEU A 177 2.56 -3.37 10.50
CA LEU A 177 2.98 -2.99 11.86
C LEU A 177 4.23 -3.78 12.30
N PHE A 178 4.30 -5.07 11.98
CA PHE A 178 5.48 -5.90 12.23
C PHE A 178 6.73 -5.33 11.55
N GLU A 179 6.69 -5.13 10.24
CA GLU A 179 7.81 -4.57 9.49
C GLU A 179 8.17 -3.14 9.92
N THR A 180 7.18 -2.33 10.34
CA THR A 180 7.40 -1.00 10.89
C THR A 180 8.16 -1.07 12.20
N LYS A 181 7.81 -2.00 13.10
CA LYS A 181 8.53 -2.24 14.36
C LYS A 181 9.96 -2.69 14.09
N GLU A 182 10.17 -3.66 13.20
CA GLU A 182 11.52 -4.12 12.82
C GLU A 182 12.35 -2.95 12.27
N PHE A 183 11.76 -2.11 11.41
CA PHE A 183 12.45 -0.98 10.81
C PHE A 183 12.87 0.06 11.88
N LEU A 184 11.99 0.41 12.79
CA LEU A 184 12.30 1.33 13.90
C LEU A 184 13.37 0.75 14.84
N THR A 185 13.25 -0.53 15.19
CA THR A 185 14.24 -1.25 16.02
C THR A 185 15.61 -1.25 15.37
N SER A 186 15.70 -1.43 14.05
CA SER A 186 16.98 -1.37 13.32
C SER A 186 17.66 0.00 13.37
N LYS A 187 16.89 1.04 13.65
CA LYS A 187 17.37 2.41 13.89
C LYS A 187 17.62 2.71 15.39
N ASN A 188 17.58 1.68 16.24
CA ASN A 188 17.65 1.82 17.71
C ASN A 188 16.52 2.67 18.30
N ILE A 189 15.31 2.59 17.71
CA ILE A 189 14.07 3.23 18.19
C ILE A 189 13.18 2.12 18.74
N ASN A 190 13.16 1.95 20.06
CA ASN A 190 12.47 0.86 20.74
C ASN A 190 11.18 1.37 21.41
N TRP A 191 10.18 1.71 20.58
CA TRP A 191 8.87 2.12 21.07
C TRP A 191 7.95 0.92 21.32
N GLY A 192 7.08 1.01 22.33
CA GLY A 192 6.01 0.05 22.56
C GLY A 192 4.96 0.11 21.41
N HIS A 193 4.20 -0.97 21.25
CA HIS A 193 3.21 -1.15 20.19
C HIS A 193 2.20 0.01 20.08
N TYR A 194 1.72 0.50 21.22
CA TYR A 194 0.82 1.67 21.26
C TYR A 194 1.41 2.91 20.60
N HIS A 195 2.66 3.23 20.87
CA HIS A 195 3.36 4.37 20.27
C HIS A 195 3.60 4.16 18.77
N ILE A 196 3.95 2.93 18.36
CA ILE A 196 4.12 2.59 16.94
C ILE A 196 2.79 2.75 16.19
N VAL A 197 1.66 2.35 16.79
CA VAL A 197 0.34 2.54 16.17
C VAL A 197 -0.01 4.02 16.04
N HIS A 198 0.30 4.87 17.01
CA HIS A 198 0.13 6.32 16.86
C HIS A 198 0.94 6.89 15.70
N LEU A 199 2.21 6.47 15.55
CA LEU A 199 3.00 6.85 14.39
C LEU A 199 2.35 6.36 13.09
N TYR A 200 1.95 5.09 13.08
CA TYR A 200 1.33 4.45 11.90
C TYR A 200 0.02 5.12 11.49
N ILE A 201 -0.82 5.53 12.45
CA ILE A 201 -2.04 6.32 12.21
C ILE A 201 -1.72 7.64 11.51
N ALA A 202 -0.58 8.28 11.83
CA ALA A 202 -0.20 9.59 11.29
C ALA A 202 0.48 9.48 9.92
N ILE A 203 1.47 8.58 9.76
CA ILE A 203 2.33 8.55 8.56
C ILE A 203 2.31 7.20 7.82
N GLY A 204 1.58 6.21 8.33
CA GLY A 204 1.54 4.86 7.75
C GLY A 204 2.88 4.12 7.85
N GLY A 205 2.91 2.94 7.23
CA GLY A 205 4.13 2.11 7.11
C GLY A 205 5.01 2.48 5.92
N VAL A 206 5.09 3.74 5.51
CA VAL A 206 5.89 4.16 4.34
C VAL A 206 7.37 4.27 4.72
N PRO A 207 8.27 3.42 4.18
CA PRO A 207 9.68 3.37 4.60
C PRO A 207 10.39 4.72 4.54
N HIS A 208 10.09 5.52 3.52
CA HIS A 208 10.68 6.86 3.37
C HIS A 208 10.32 7.80 4.53
N TYR A 209 9.08 7.75 5.03
CA TYR A 209 8.63 8.55 6.17
C TYR A 209 9.22 8.02 7.48
N LEU A 210 9.18 6.70 7.66
CA LEU A 210 9.76 6.03 8.83
C LEU A 210 11.27 6.31 8.95
N ASN A 211 11.97 6.45 7.82
CA ASN A 211 13.40 6.79 7.83
C ASN A 211 13.70 8.16 8.42
N LYS A 212 12.74 9.06 8.44
CA LYS A 212 12.86 10.41 9.02
C LYS A 212 12.64 10.47 10.54
N VAL A 213 12.16 9.39 11.15
CA VAL A 213 12.02 9.27 12.62
C VAL A 213 13.41 9.18 13.25
N ARG A 214 13.62 9.90 14.35
CA ARG A 214 14.93 10.02 15.02
C ARG A 214 14.93 9.30 16.37
N LYS A 215 16.07 8.69 16.69
CA LYS A 215 16.31 8.15 18.04
C LYS A 215 16.28 9.28 19.08
N GLY A 216 15.69 8.99 20.23
CA GLY A 216 15.57 9.95 21.35
C GLY A 216 14.33 10.83 21.30
N GLU A 217 13.62 10.88 20.16
CA GLU A 217 12.31 11.55 20.10
C GLU A 217 11.20 10.61 20.57
N SER A 218 10.18 11.17 21.22
CA SER A 218 8.90 10.49 21.41
C SER A 218 8.08 10.50 20.09
N VAL A 219 7.03 9.70 20.03
CA VAL A 219 6.11 9.70 18.86
C VAL A 219 5.49 11.08 18.63
N VAL A 220 5.14 11.79 19.72
CA VAL A 220 4.55 13.14 19.65
C VAL A 220 5.55 14.15 19.08
N GLN A 221 6.82 14.10 19.54
CA GLN A 221 7.88 14.96 19.03
C GLN A 221 8.19 14.67 17.56
N SER A 222 8.24 13.40 17.18
CA SER A 222 8.48 13.01 15.77
C SER A 222 7.36 13.50 14.85
N ILE A 223 6.09 13.33 15.24
CA ILE A 223 4.94 13.81 14.45
C ILE A 223 4.94 15.35 14.39
N GLN A 224 5.20 16.05 15.51
CA GLN A 224 5.30 17.50 15.53
C GLN A 224 6.32 17.97 14.49
N ARG A 225 7.54 17.49 14.59
CA ARG A 225 8.64 17.89 13.71
C ARG A 225 8.39 17.56 12.23
N LEU A 226 7.86 16.37 11.95
CA LEU A 226 7.65 15.93 10.57
C LEU A 226 6.47 16.63 9.88
N CYS A 227 5.40 16.93 10.63
CA CYS A 227 4.11 17.31 10.06
C CYS A 227 3.66 18.74 10.36
N PHE A 228 4.27 19.43 11.35
CA PHE A 228 3.79 20.74 11.81
C PHE A 228 4.87 21.80 11.96
N ASP A 229 6.14 21.43 12.06
CA ASP A 229 7.21 22.43 12.06
C ASP A 229 7.30 23.09 10.67
N THR A 230 7.73 24.34 10.62
CA THR A 230 7.78 25.17 9.41
C THR A 230 8.46 24.48 8.22
N ASN A 231 9.55 23.73 8.50
CA ASN A 231 10.29 22.95 7.51
C ASN A 231 10.06 21.45 7.68
N GLY A 232 8.91 21.05 8.19
CA GLY A 232 8.59 19.63 8.41
C GLY A 232 8.52 18.87 7.08
N ASP A 233 9.24 17.77 7.03
CA ASP A 233 9.41 16.95 5.83
C ASP A 233 8.10 16.48 5.17
N LEU A 234 7.00 16.45 5.91
CA LEU A 234 5.71 15.94 5.46
C LEU A 234 4.61 17.02 5.34
N VAL A 235 4.96 18.29 5.53
CA VAL A 235 3.99 19.40 5.46
C VAL A 235 3.42 19.58 4.05
N HIS A 236 4.24 19.38 3.02
CA HIS A 236 3.87 19.54 1.60
C HIS A 236 3.76 18.23 0.84
N GLU A 237 4.06 17.12 1.49
CA GLU A 237 4.14 15.80 0.89
C GLU A 237 2.86 15.35 0.17
N PHE A 238 1.70 15.78 0.65
CA PHE A 238 0.40 15.42 0.03
C PHE A 238 0.33 15.92 -1.41
N ASP A 239 0.62 17.18 -1.63
CA ASP A 239 0.55 17.82 -2.96
C ASP A 239 1.61 17.18 -3.89
N GLU A 240 2.86 17.01 -3.40
CA GLU A 240 3.96 16.39 -4.15
C GLU A 240 3.64 14.95 -4.60
N ILE A 241 2.98 14.15 -3.77
CA ILE A 241 2.60 12.78 -4.13
C ILE A 241 1.59 12.79 -5.26
N PHE A 242 0.51 13.57 -5.14
CA PHE A 242 -0.56 13.56 -6.13
C PHE A 242 -0.11 14.14 -7.46
N GLU A 243 0.67 15.22 -7.47
CA GLU A 243 1.24 15.80 -8.68
C GLU A 243 2.21 14.85 -9.39
N SER A 244 3.02 14.12 -8.63
CA SER A 244 4.01 13.20 -9.20
C SER A 244 3.44 11.87 -9.71
N LEU A 245 2.28 11.44 -9.20
CA LEU A 245 1.65 10.17 -9.57
C LEU A 245 0.61 10.31 -10.68
N PHE A 246 -0.03 11.48 -10.80
CA PHE A 246 -1.19 11.66 -11.66
C PHE A 246 -1.04 12.94 -12.49
N SER A 247 -1.00 12.81 -13.80
CA SER A 247 -0.86 13.95 -14.73
C SER A 247 -1.99 14.99 -14.62
N HIS A 248 -3.17 14.59 -14.12
CA HIS A 248 -4.34 15.44 -13.83
C HIS A 248 -4.93 15.02 -12.50
N SER A 249 -4.33 15.50 -11.40
CA SER A 249 -4.62 15.03 -10.04
C SER A 249 -5.94 15.54 -9.44
N SER A 250 -6.63 16.50 -10.05
CA SER A 250 -7.82 17.14 -9.49
C SER A 250 -8.95 16.15 -9.14
N ALA A 251 -9.25 15.20 -10.00
CA ALA A 251 -10.25 14.17 -9.74
C ALA A 251 -9.81 13.22 -8.60
N HIS A 252 -8.53 12.88 -8.55
CA HIS A 252 -7.96 12.05 -7.48
C HIS A 252 -8.07 12.73 -6.12
N ILE A 253 -7.66 13.99 -6.05
CA ILE A 253 -7.73 14.80 -4.83
C ILE A 253 -9.17 14.97 -4.36
N SER A 254 -10.12 15.24 -5.27
CA SER A 254 -11.55 15.37 -4.90
C SER A 254 -12.13 14.09 -4.32
N ILE A 255 -11.77 12.91 -4.87
CA ILE A 255 -12.17 11.60 -4.34
C ILE A 255 -11.54 11.37 -2.95
N VAL A 256 -10.26 11.64 -2.80
CA VAL A 256 -9.54 11.47 -1.53
C VAL A 256 -10.11 12.38 -0.45
N ARG A 257 -10.40 13.64 -0.76
CA ARG A 257 -11.06 14.58 0.17
C ARG A 257 -12.46 14.12 0.56
N ALA A 258 -13.26 13.64 -0.40
CA ALA A 258 -14.58 13.12 -0.11
C ALA A 258 -14.54 11.89 0.83
N LEU A 259 -13.57 11.01 0.65
CA LEU A 259 -13.38 9.83 1.51
C LEU A 259 -12.73 10.18 2.85
N GLY A 260 -11.86 11.18 2.91
CA GLY A 260 -11.22 11.65 4.15
C GLY A 260 -12.21 12.21 5.18
N ASN A 261 -13.34 12.73 4.70
CA ASN A 261 -14.40 13.31 5.52
C ASN A 261 -15.42 12.27 6.02
N VAL A 262 -15.24 10.99 5.75
CA VAL A 262 -16.16 9.93 6.18
C VAL A 262 -15.42 8.86 6.98
N GLY A 263 -15.94 8.52 8.16
CA GLY A 263 -15.34 7.51 9.04
C GLY A 263 -15.57 6.07 8.59
N LYS A 264 -16.49 5.84 7.62
CA LYS A 264 -16.86 4.50 7.14
C LYS A 264 -16.72 4.40 5.62
N GLY A 265 -16.78 3.17 5.11
CA GLY A 265 -16.86 2.97 3.66
C GLY A 265 -18.19 3.44 3.08
N ILE A 266 -18.14 4.02 1.91
CA ILE A 266 -19.31 4.52 1.17
C ILE A 266 -19.42 3.88 -0.21
N SER A 267 -20.64 3.82 -0.72
CA SER A 267 -20.91 3.33 -2.09
C SER A 267 -20.33 4.27 -3.16
N ARG A 268 -20.18 3.75 -4.39
CA ARG A 268 -19.73 4.57 -5.52
C ARG A 268 -20.66 5.76 -5.78
N ALA A 269 -21.98 5.57 -5.64
CA ALA A 269 -22.96 6.65 -5.85
C ALA A 269 -22.80 7.77 -4.82
N GLU A 270 -22.67 7.42 -3.53
CA GLU A 270 -22.40 8.39 -2.46
C GLU A 270 -21.06 9.10 -2.66
N LEU A 271 -20.04 8.38 -3.16
CA LEU A 271 -18.74 8.97 -3.42
C LEU A 271 -18.78 10.00 -4.55
N ILE A 272 -19.51 9.73 -5.63
CA ILE A 272 -19.74 10.69 -6.72
C ILE A 272 -20.40 11.96 -6.18
N THR A 273 -21.47 11.82 -5.40
CA THR A 273 -22.18 12.96 -4.81
C THR A 273 -21.26 13.78 -3.89
N LYS A 274 -20.52 13.11 -2.99
CA LYS A 274 -19.64 13.78 -2.01
C LYS A 274 -18.41 14.44 -2.63
N SER A 275 -17.86 13.86 -3.70
CA SER A 275 -16.71 14.41 -4.40
C SER A 275 -17.06 15.61 -5.29
N LYS A 276 -18.37 15.90 -5.47
CA LYS A 276 -18.88 16.95 -6.37
C LYS A 276 -18.32 16.81 -7.80
N HIS A 277 -18.05 15.58 -8.23
CA HIS A 277 -17.49 15.28 -9.54
C HIS A 277 -18.51 14.57 -10.41
N ALA A 278 -18.51 14.84 -11.71
CA ALA A 278 -19.31 14.05 -12.63
C ALA A 278 -18.86 12.58 -12.65
N GLY A 279 -19.78 11.64 -12.51
CA GLY A 279 -19.50 10.20 -12.39
C GLY A 279 -19.00 9.49 -13.67
N GLY A 280 -18.45 10.25 -14.63
CA GLY A 280 -18.03 9.77 -15.94
C GLY A 280 -16.70 9.02 -15.97
N GLY A 281 -16.10 8.91 -17.18
CA GLY A 281 -14.87 8.14 -17.43
C GLY A 281 -13.67 8.64 -16.64
N ALA A 282 -13.51 9.95 -16.47
CA ALA A 282 -12.39 10.55 -15.69
C ALA A 282 -12.47 10.14 -14.21
N PHE A 283 -13.66 10.21 -13.60
CA PHE A 283 -13.85 9.75 -12.21
C PHE A 283 -13.55 8.27 -12.05
N THR A 284 -14.04 7.43 -12.96
CA THR A 284 -13.82 5.98 -12.92
C THR A 284 -12.34 5.65 -13.02
N ARG A 285 -11.62 6.31 -13.93
CA ARG A 285 -10.17 6.16 -14.07
C ARG A 285 -9.46 6.57 -12.79
N ALA A 286 -9.73 7.77 -12.26
CA ALA A 286 -9.11 8.25 -11.03
C ALA A 286 -9.36 7.30 -9.84
N LEU A 287 -10.58 6.77 -9.69
CA LEU A 287 -10.89 5.81 -8.63
C LEU A 287 -10.10 4.48 -8.79
N VAL A 288 -10.00 3.95 -10.02
CA VAL A 288 -9.19 2.75 -10.31
C VAL A 288 -7.71 3.01 -9.99
N GLU A 289 -7.20 4.16 -10.35
CA GLU A 289 -5.82 4.58 -10.10
C GLU A 289 -5.51 4.71 -8.61
N LEU A 290 -6.41 5.30 -7.84
CA LEU A 290 -6.30 5.40 -6.38
C LEU A 290 -6.31 4.02 -5.70
N ILE A 291 -7.13 3.08 -6.20
CA ILE A 291 -7.18 1.71 -5.68
C ILE A 291 -5.86 0.98 -6.02
N ALA A 292 -5.41 1.05 -7.27
CA ALA A 292 -4.17 0.41 -7.70
C ALA A 292 -2.94 0.93 -6.94
N SER A 293 -2.94 2.23 -6.61
CA SER A 293 -1.88 2.89 -5.84
C SER A 293 -2.01 2.72 -4.32
N GLY A 294 -3.09 2.08 -3.82
CA GLY A 294 -3.30 1.79 -2.41
C GLY A 294 -3.78 2.96 -1.55
N PHE A 295 -4.21 4.08 -2.16
CA PHE A 295 -4.84 5.18 -1.42
C PHE A 295 -6.26 4.84 -0.99
N VAL A 296 -6.97 4.10 -1.83
CA VAL A 296 -8.35 3.69 -1.60
C VAL A 296 -8.44 2.17 -1.57
N THR A 297 -9.15 1.64 -0.59
CA THR A 297 -9.51 0.23 -0.53
C THR A 297 -10.97 0.05 -0.87
N LYS A 298 -11.28 -0.95 -1.71
CA LYS A 298 -12.63 -1.43 -1.97
C LYS A 298 -12.85 -2.75 -1.23
N TYR A 299 -14.01 -2.92 -0.63
CA TYR A 299 -14.36 -4.15 0.08
C TYR A 299 -15.88 -4.38 0.02
N PRO A 300 -16.36 -5.64 0.14
CA PRO A 300 -17.78 -5.94 0.07
C PRO A 300 -18.50 -5.52 1.36
N ALA A 301 -19.71 -5.01 1.22
CA ALA A 301 -20.68 -5.02 2.30
C ALA A 301 -21.20 -6.44 2.53
N PHE A 302 -21.55 -6.77 3.78
CA PHE A 302 -22.24 -8.02 4.07
C PHE A 302 -23.67 -7.95 3.52
N ASP A 303 -23.88 -8.50 2.35
CA ASP A 303 -25.19 -8.51 1.67
C ASP A 303 -25.49 -9.90 1.10
N LYS A 304 -26.75 -10.31 1.19
CA LYS A 304 -27.25 -11.58 0.66
C LYS A 304 -27.53 -11.54 -0.85
N LYS A 305 -27.83 -10.37 -1.42
CA LYS A 305 -28.44 -10.24 -2.75
C LYS A 305 -27.53 -9.62 -3.81
N ALA A 306 -26.58 -8.80 -3.43
CA ALA A 306 -25.63 -8.17 -4.37
C ALA A 306 -24.35 -7.83 -3.62
N GLN A 307 -23.20 -8.11 -4.23
CA GLN A 307 -21.89 -7.67 -3.69
C GLN A 307 -21.77 -6.14 -3.81
N LYS A 308 -22.45 -5.42 -2.92
CA LYS A 308 -22.32 -3.96 -2.82
C LYS A 308 -20.89 -3.63 -2.38
N LEU A 309 -20.13 -2.99 -3.26
CA LEU A 309 -18.78 -2.55 -2.95
C LEU A 309 -18.79 -1.21 -2.24
N LEU A 310 -18.01 -1.13 -1.19
CA LEU A 310 -17.74 0.08 -0.43
C LEU A 310 -16.30 0.54 -0.66
N TYR A 311 -16.10 1.84 -0.61
CA TYR A 311 -14.81 2.50 -0.80
C TYR A 311 -14.43 3.27 0.46
N ARG A 312 -13.18 3.12 0.91
CA ARG A 312 -12.63 3.80 2.08
C ARG A 312 -11.25 4.36 1.73
N LEU A 313 -10.94 5.56 2.21
CA LEU A 313 -9.56 6.06 2.21
C LEU A 313 -8.74 5.20 3.15
N SER A 314 -7.70 4.55 2.64
CA SER A 314 -6.86 3.62 3.38
C SER A 314 -5.44 4.13 3.62
N ASP A 315 -5.07 5.24 3.01
CA ASP A 315 -3.79 5.88 3.25
C ASP A 315 -3.82 6.72 4.53
N GLU A 316 -3.04 6.31 5.53
CA GLU A 316 -3.00 6.93 6.85
C GLU A 316 -2.53 8.38 6.75
N TYR A 317 -1.44 8.61 6.02
CA TYR A 317 -0.90 9.96 5.88
C TYR A 317 -1.92 10.91 5.22
N SER A 318 -2.61 10.51 4.16
CA SER A 318 -3.64 11.35 3.53
C SER A 318 -4.79 11.68 4.49
N LYS A 319 -5.22 10.73 5.33
CA LYS A 319 -6.23 10.98 6.37
C LYS A 319 -5.74 11.98 7.40
N PHE A 320 -4.51 11.78 7.88
CA PHE A 320 -3.90 12.64 8.88
C PHE A 320 -3.67 14.06 8.34
N TYR A 321 -3.19 14.16 7.08
CA TYR A 321 -2.99 15.42 6.39
C TYR A 321 -4.29 16.22 6.29
N LEU A 322 -5.35 15.63 5.75
CA LEU A 322 -6.64 16.31 5.57
C LEU A 322 -7.28 16.73 6.90
N LYS A 323 -7.08 15.96 7.96
CA LYS A 323 -7.68 16.23 9.27
C LYS A 323 -6.89 17.22 10.10
N TYR A 324 -5.56 17.13 10.10
CA TYR A 324 -4.72 17.85 11.04
C TYR A 324 -3.66 18.73 10.39
N ILE A 325 -2.99 18.30 9.32
CA ILE A 325 -1.89 19.11 8.75
C ILE A 325 -2.47 20.28 7.96
N GLU A 326 -3.32 20.00 6.97
CA GLU A 326 -3.82 21.01 6.04
C GLU A 326 -4.53 22.20 6.75
N PRO A 327 -5.48 21.97 7.68
CA PRO A 327 -6.16 23.07 8.36
C PRO A 327 -5.29 23.82 9.37
N ASN A 328 -4.10 23.29 9.72
CA ASN A 328 -3.26 23.82 10.79
C ASN A 328 -1.82 24.13 10.37
N LYS A 329 -1.54 24.30 9.08
CA LYS A 329 -0.18 24.59 8.54
C LYS A 329 0.52 25.80 9.19
N ASN A 330 -0.23 26.71 9.82
CA ASN A 330 0.27 27.95 10.39
C ASN A 330 0.14 28.07 11.92
N GLN A 331 -0.12 26.96 12.63
CA GLN A 331 -0.44 26.98 14.07
C GLN A 331 0.79 26.94 15.02
N GLY A 332 2.03 26.86 14.46
CA GLY A 332 3.27 26.93 15.24
C GLY A 332 3.74 25.62 15.89
N GLU A 333 4.90 25.72 16.55
CA GLU A 333 5.76 24.58 16.96
C GLU A 333 5.19 23.67 18.06
N ASN A 334 4.10 24.03 18.72
CA ASN A 334 3.53 23.22 19.82
C ASN A 334 2.13 22.71 19.53
N PHE A 335 1.60 22.96 18.34
CA PHE A 335 0.22 22.62 17.99
C PHE A 335 -0.07 21.13 18.24
N TRP A 336 0.75 20.22 17.71
CA TRP A 336 0.50 18.81 17.82
C TRP A 336 0.64 18.29 19.26
N LYS A 337 1.57 18.81 20.03
CA LYS A 337 1.76 18.42 21.44
C LYS A 337 0.50 18.66 22.28
N THR A 338 -0.21 19.74 22.00
CA THR A 338 -1.49 20.07 22.65
C THR A 338 -2.63 19.23 22.09
N MET A 339 -2.70 19.10 20.75
CA MET A 339 -3.77 18.35 20.07
C MET A 339 -3.76 16.86 20.42
N PHE A 340 -2.59 16.26 20.58
CA PHE A 340 -2.44 14.84 20.93
C PHE A 340 -3.12 14.45 22.24
N GLN A 341 -3.23 15.38 23.19
CA GLN A 341 -3.86 15.15 24.49
C GLN A 341 -5.38 15.34 24.48
N GLN A 342 -5.96 15.82 23.37
CA GLN A 342 -7.38 16.12 23.30
C GLN A 342 -8.22 14.89 22.98
N GLN A 343 -9.43 14.85 23.54
CA GLN A 343 -10.43 13.81 23.31
C GLN A 343 -10.79 13.69 21.80
N THR A 344 -10.76 14.79 21.08
CA THR A 344 -11.01 14.83 19.63
C THR A 344 -10.01 13.98 18.85
N TYR A 345 -8.72 14.02 19.24
CA TYR A 345 -7.72 13.15 18.66
C TYR A 345 -7.90 11.70 19.05
N SER A 346 -8.17 11.42 20.34
CA SER A 346 -8.38 10.05 20.81
C SER A 346 -9.53 9.37 20.08
N SER A 347 -10.66 10.07 19.88
CA SER A 347 -11.80 9.56 19.11
C SER A 347 -11.44 9.30 17.66
N TRP A 348 -10.71 10.24 17.02
CA TRP A 348 -10.26 10.10 15.64
C TRP A 348 -9.24 8.94 15.48
N ALA A 349 -8.34 8.77 16.44
CA ALA A 349 -7.39 7.67 16.48
C ALA A 349 -8.09 6.31 16.56
N GLY A 350 -9.16 6.21 17.36
CA GLY A 350 -10.02 5.03 17.44
C GLY A 350 -10.56 4.60 16.07
N PHE A 351 -11.16 5.52 15.31
CA PHE A 351 -11.64 5.22 13.95
C PHE A 351 -10.53 4.82 12.97
N ASN A 352 -9.31 5.35 13.15
CA ASN A 352 -8.19 4.96 12.30
C ASN A 352 -7.57 3.62 12.72
N PHE A 353 -7.65 3.27 13.99
CA PHE A 353 -7.27 1.95 14.47
C PHE A 353 -8.10 0.84 13.83
N GLU A 354 -9.42 1.04 13.65
CA GLU A 354 -10.26 0.12 12.87
C GLU A 354 -9.70 -0.11 11.47
N THR A 355 -9.26 0.97 10.79
CA THR A 355 -8.66 0.85 9.45
C THR A 355 -7.34 0.06 9.48
N ILE A 356 -6.54 0.22 10.52
CA ILE A 356 -5.32 -0.57 10.71
C ILE A 356 -5.66 -2.04 10.93
N CYS A 357 -6.63 -2.37 11.76
CA CYS A 357 -7.10 -3.74 11.96
C CYS A 357 -7.56 -4.37 10.63
N LEU A 358 -8.29 -3.61 9.80
CA LEU A 358 -8.72 -4.06 8.46
C LEU A 358 -7.56 -4.33 7.49
N LYS A 359 -6.41 -3.71 7.68
CA LYS A 359 -5.18 -4.03 6.93
C LYS A 359 -4.47 -5.27 7.45
N HIS A 360 -4.72 -5.64 8.70
CA HIS A 360 -4.08 -6.74 9.44
C HIS A 360 -5.04 -7.92 9.69
N VAL A 361 -6.05 -8.09 8.84
CA VAL A 361 -7.00 -9.23 8.95
C VAL A 361 -6.31 -10.60 8.92
N PRO A 362 -5.24 -10.84 8.14
CA PRO A 362 -4.51 -12.10 8.23
C PRO A 362 -4.01 -12.40 9.65
N GLN A 363 -3.43 -11.44 10.35
CA GLN A 363 -2.97 -11.58 11.73
C GLN A 363 -4.14 -11.88 12.69
N ILE A 364 -5.28 -11.20 12.51
CA ILE A 364 -6.50 -11.46 13.29
C ILE A 364 -6.98 -12.89 13.07
N LYS A 365 -6.98 -13.40 11.84
CA LYS A 365 -7.35 -14.79 11.53
C LYS A 365 -6.38 -15.80 12.15
N LYS A 366 -5.09 -15.47 12.18
CA LYS A 366 -4.07 -16.28 12.83
C LYS A 366 -4.31 -16.36 14.34
N ALA A 367 -4.57 -15.23 15.00
CA ALA A 367 -4.93 -15.19 16.42
C ALA A 367 -6.20 -16.00 16.71
N LEU A 368 -7.20 -15.97 15.83
CA LEU A 368 -8.41 -16.80 15.91
C LEU A 368 -8.16 -18.27 15.57
N LYS A 369 -6.96 -18.65 15.10
CA LYS A 369 -6.61 -20.01 14.65
C LYS A 369 -7.51 -20.54 13.53
N ILE A 370 -7.86 -19.67 12.57
CA ILE A 370 -8.76 -19.98 11.45
C ILE A 370 -8.09 -19.86 10.08
N GLU A 371 -6.77 -19.89 10.00
CA GLU A 371 -6.01 -19.75 8.75
C GLU A 371 -6.35 -20.84 7.74
N GLY A 372 -6.58 -22.07 8.20
CA GLY A 372 -7.01 -23.21 7.38
C GLY A 372 -8.50 -23.24 7.04
N ILE A 373 -9.31 -22.32 7.57
CA ILE A 373 -10.75 -22.26 7.35
C ILE A 373 -11.07 -21.21 6.29
N HIS A 374 -11.70 -21.62 5.19
CA HIS A 374 -12.17 -20.65 4.22
C HIS A 374 -13.09 -19.61 4.88
N SER A 375 -12.78 -18.33 4.69
CA SER A 375 -13.54 -17.25 5.30
C SER A 375 -13.57 -16.00 4.41
N THR A 376 -14.65 -15.24 4.48
CA THR A 376 -14.84 -13.97 3.77
C THR A 376 -14.89 -12.81 4.76
N ASN A 377 -14.34 -11.67 4.35
CA ASN A 377 -14.31 -10.45 5.15
C ASN A 377 -15.24 -9.41 4.52
N SER A 378 -16.05 -8.76 5.32
CA SER A 378 -16.99 -7.73 4.90
C SER A 378 -17.20 -6.71 6.02
N SER A 379 -17.90 -5.63 5.74
CA SER A 379 -18.49 -4.77 6.76
C SER A 379 -20.00 -4.87 6.70
N TRP A 380 -20.66 -4.59 7.81
CA TRP A 380 -22.11 -4.57 7.89
C TRP A 380 -22.60 -3.30 8.59
N SER A 381 -23.69 -2.72 8.08
CA SER A 381 -24.31 -1.57 8.74
C SER A 381 -25.80 -1.48 8.41
N VAL A 382 -26.61 -1.20 9.43
CA VAL A 382 -28.02 -0.85 9.36
C VAL A 382 -28.28 0.40 10.20
N LYS A 383 -29.51 0.93 10.18
CA LYS A 383 -29.85 2.07 11.05
C LYS A 383 -29.63 1.72 12.52
N GLY A 384 -28.70 2.43 13.15
CA GLY A 384 -28.39 2.29 14.58
C GLY A 384 -27.52 1.09 14.95
N ALA A 385 -26.82 0.43 13.99
CA ALA A 385 -25.78 -0.55 14.27
C ALA A 385 -24.80 -0.67 13.10
N GLN A 386 -23.50 -0.82 13.40
CA GLN A 386 -22.44 -0.99 12.43
C GLN A 386 -21.36 -1.93 12.97
N VAL A 387 -20.81 -2.78 12.10
CA VAL A 387 -19.63 -3.62 12.37
C VAL A 387 -18.66 -3.46 11.21
N ASP A 388 -17.44 -2.98 11.50
CA ASP A 388 -16.45 -2.67 10.48
C ASP A 388 -15.78 -3.91 9.89
N LEU A 389 -15.65 -4.98 10.69
CA LEU A 389 -15.12 -6.26 10.25
C LEU A 389 -16.05 -7.40 10.67
N VAL A 390 -16.64 -8.05 9.70
CA VAL A 390 -17.36 -9.30 9.84
C VAL A 390 -16.57 -10.40 9.13
N ILE A 391 -16.16 -11.43 9.87
CA ILE A 391 -15.48 -12.60 9.32
C ILE A 391 -16.49 -13.75 9.29
N LYS A 392 -16.99 -14.09 8.10
CA LYS A 392 -17.87 -15.24 7.89
C LYS A 392 -17.03 -16.45 7.51
N ARG A 393 -17.14 -17.53 8.29
CA ARG A 393 -16.35 -18.75 8.19
C ARG A 393 -17.16 -19.88 7.56
N ALA A 394 -16.47 -20.81 6.89
CA ALA A 394 -17.10 -21.99 6.27
C ALA A 394 -17.62 -23.01 7.31
N ASP A 395 -17.08 -22.99 8.52
CA ASP A 395 -17.49 -23.82 9.66
C ASP A 395 -18.75 -23.31 10.40
N LYS A 396 -19.51 -22.40 9.76
CA LYS A 396 -20.79 -21.88 10.26
C LYS A 396 -20.66 -20.92 11.47
N TRP A 397 -19.53 -20.26 11.60
CA TRP A 397 -19.30 -19.19 12.57
C TRP A 397 -19.15 -17.83 11.90
N ILE A 398 -19.60 -16.80 12.57
CA ILE A 398 -19.46 -15.40 12.13
C ILE A 398 -18.89 -14.60 13.30
N ASN A 399 -17.68 -14.08 13.13
CA ASN A 399 -17.07 -13.17 14.10
C ASN A 399 -17.47 -11.73 13.74
N LEU A 400 -18.15 -11.06 14.65
CA LEU A 400 -18.37 -9.61 14.63
C LEU A 400 -17.21 -8.97 15.40
N CYS A 401 -16.28 -8.36 14.68
CA CYS A 401 -15.08 -7.80 15.30
C CYS A 401 -15.32 -6.34 15.70
N GLU A 402 -15.10 -6.05 16.98
CA GLU A 402 -15.14 -4.70 17.57
C GLU A 402 -13.73 -4.28 17.97
N MET A 403 -13.30 -3.10 17.54
CA MET A 403 -11.96 -2.59 17.79
C MET A 403 -12.03 -1.40 18.76
N LYS A 404 -11.17 -1.40 19.78
CA LYS A 404 -11.11 -0.33 20.79
C LYS A 404 -9.67 0.15 21.00
N PHE A 405 -9.44 1.44 20.81
CA PHE A 405 -8.13 2.06 20.94
C PHE A 405 -8.13 3.01 22.14
N TYR A 406 -7.54 2.56 23.25
CA TYR A 406 -7.48 3.27 24.52
C TYR A 406 -6.04 3.29 25.07
N SER A 407 -5.75 4.22 25.97
CA SER A 407 -4.45 4.32 26.65
C SER A 407 -4.28 3.38 27.85
N GLY A 408 -5.23 2.51 28.11
CA GLY A 408 -5.22 1.51 29.18
C GLY A 408 -6.21 0.37 28.88
N PRO A 409 -6.34 -0.62 29.77
CA PRO A 409 -7.28 -1.73 29.61
C PRO A 409 -8.72 -1.23 29.45
N PHE A 410 -9.45 -1.83 28.49
CA PHE A 410 -10.84 -1.47 28.21
C PHE A 410 -11.77 -2.19 29.20
N LYS A 411 -12.70 -1.46 29.80
CA LYS A 411 -13.72 -2.04 30.66
C LYS A 411 -15.10 -1.93 29.98
N ILE A 412 -15.77 -3.06 29.77
CA ILE A 412 -17.09 -3.10 29.16
C ILE A 412 -18.11 -2.58 30.22
N GLY A 413 -18.63 -1.39 29.97
CA GLY A 413 -19.69 -0.81 30.76
C GLY A 413 -21.09 -1.31 30.33
N LYS A 414 -22.14 -0.90 31.07
CA LYS A 414 -23.54 -1.27 30.73
C LYS A 414 -23.93 -0.81 29.32
N ASN A 415 -23.52 0.40 28.93
CA ASN A 415 -23.84 0.93 27.60
C ASN A 415 -23.11 0.17 26.49
N ASP A 416 -21.85 -0.24 26.69
CA ASP A 416 -21.09 -1.05 25.72
C ASP A 416 -21.76 -2.43 25.56
N LEU A 417 -22.17 -3.06 26.65
CA LEU A 417 -22.90 -4.33 26.62
C LEU A 417 -24.21 -4.22 25.82
N ILE A 418 -24.99 -3.17 26.04
CA ILE A 418 -26.23 -2.91 25.29
C ILE A 418 -25.92 -2.71 23.79
N ASP A 419 -24.87 -1.95 23.44
CA ASP A 419 -24.48 -1.73 22.06
C ASP A 419 -24.03 -3.03 21.38
N LEU A 420 -23.20 -3.83 22.03
CA LEU A 420 -22.74 -5.12 21.49
C LEU A 420 -23.89 -6.11 21.29
N ARG A 421 -24.82 -6.22 22.26
CA ARG A 421 -26.04 -7.02 22.12
C ARG A 421 -26.91 -6.54 20.95
N ASN A 422 -27.10 -5.23 20.83
CA ASN A 422 -27.85 -4.61 19.74
C ASN A 422 -27.22 -4.91 18.37
N LYS A 423 -25.89 -4.82 18.25
CA LYS A 423 -25.16 -5.18 17.02
C LYS A 423 -25.40 -6.65 16.66
N ALA A 424 -25.23 -7.58 17.58
CA ALA A 424 -25.43 -9.01 17.34
C ALA A 424 -26.89 -9.35 16.97
N SER A 425 -27.86 -8.80 17.70
CA SER A 425 -29.29 -9.03 17.48
C SER A 425 -29.75 -8.46 16.14
N LYS A 426 -29.39 -7.21 15.82
CA LYS A 426 -29.74 -6.58 14.54
C LYS A 426 -29.05 -7.28 13.37
N PHE A 427 -27.79 -7.73 13.54
CA PHE A 427 -27.10 -8.51 12.52
C PHE A 427 -27.85 -9.82 12.20
N LYS A 428 -28.22 -10.59 13.23
CA LYS A 428 -29.00 -11.81 13.06
C LYS A 428 -30.37 -11.55 12.38
N ALA A 429 -31.08 -10.52 12.82
CA ALA A 429 -32.38 -10.16 12.26
C ALA A 429 -32.31 -9.72 10.80
N ASP A 430 -31.37 -8.83 10.47
CA ASP A 430 -31.19 -8.30 9.11
C ASP A 430 -30.70 -9.37 8.13
N THR A 431 -29.73 -10.19 8.54
CA THR A 431 -29.13 -11.21 7.68
C THR A 431 -29.93 -12.51 7.66
N GLY A 432 -30.79 -12.78 8.67
CA GLY A 432 -31.50 -14.04 8.89
C GLY A 432 -30.55 -15.25 8.92
N THR A 433 -29.28 -15.05 9.35
CA THR A 433 -28.28 -16.11 9.41
C THR A 433 -28.65 -17.15 10.44
N LYS A 434 -28.36 -18.43 10.15
CA LYS A 434 -28.43 -19.53 11.08
C LYS A 434 -27.03 -19.91 11.64
N ASP A 435 -25.97 -19.25 11.16
CA ASP A 435 -24.62 -19.47 11.65
C ASP A 435 -24.46 -18.89 13.06
N ALA A 436 -23.57 -19.44 13.87
CA ALA A 436 -23.23 -18.93 15.18
C ALA A 436 -22.59 -17.53 15.07
N VAL A 437 -23.17 -16.53 15.72
CA VAL A 437 -22.66 -15.16 15.72
C VAL A 437 -22.02 -14.86 17.05
N VAL A 438 -20.74 -14.50 17.04
CA VAL A 438 -19.90 -14.25 18.21
C VAL A 438 -19.23 -12.89 18.15
N ILE A 439 -19.03 -12.26 19.29
CA ILE A 439 -18.28 -10.99 19.40
C ILE A 439 -16.81 -11.29 19.62
N THR A 440 -15.98 -10.65 18.82
CA THR A 440 -14.51 -10.69 18.91
C THR A 440 -14.00 -9.28 19.17
N MET A 441 -13.32 -9.08 20.30
CA MET A 441 -12.77 -7.78 20.67
C MET A 441 -11.27 -7.69 20.34
N ILE A 442 -10.84 -6.56 19.79
CA ILE A 442 -9.43 -6.24 19.56
C ILE A 442 -9.14 -4.90 20.23
N THR A 443 -8.29 -4.91 21.25
CA THR A 443 -8.05 -3.74 22.09
C THR A 443 -6.56 -3.44 22.21
N THR A 444 -6.22 -2.25 22.65
CA THR A 444 -4.82 -1.83 22.82
C THR A 444 -4.10 -2.52 23.97
N TYR A 445 -4.77 -2.65 25.12
CA TYR A 445 -4.18 -3.13 26.39
C TYR A 445 -5.05 -4.20 27.07
N GLY A 446 -5.76 -4.98 26.29
CA GLY A 446 -6.66 -5.99 26.84
C GLY A 446 -7.99 -5.42 27.37
N ILE A 447 -8.79 -6.30 27.92
CA ILE A 447 -10.10 -6.00 28.49
C ILE A 447 -10.10 -6.42 29.97
N VAL A 448 -10.66 -5.58 30.82
CA VAL A 448 -10.92 -5.95 32.21
C VAL A 448 -12.03 -7.01 32.24
N GLU A 449 -11.71 -8.20 32.71
CA GLU A 449 -12.70 -9.27 32.87
C GLU A 449 -13.69 -8.91 33.97
N ASN A 450 -14.91 -8.67 33.54
CA ASN A 450 -16.08 -8.40 34.43
C ASN A 450 -17.30 -9.19 33.94
N GLU A 451 -18.39 -9.15 34.66
CA GLU A 451 -19.64 -9.86 34.31
C GLU A 451 -20.08 -9.54 32.85
N ASN A 452 -20.02 -8.26 32.45
CA ASN A 452 -20.39 -7.84 31.09
C ASN A 452 -19.48 -8.43 30.02
N PHE A 453 -18.19 -8.60 30.33
CA PHE A 453 -17.24 -9.25 29.41
C PHE A 453 -17.60 -10.73 29.21
N HIS A 454 -17.76 -11.47 30.32
CA HIS A 454 -18.06 -12.91 30.25
C HIS A 454 -19.41 -13.21 29.59
N GLU A 455 -20.32 -12.24 29.58
CA GLU A 455 -21.65 -12.41 29.01
C GLU A 455 -21.64 -12.32 27.47
N ILE A 456 -20.79 -11.48 26.86
CA ILE A 456 -20.95 -11.13 25.44
C ILE A 456 -19.72 -11.40 24.59
N VAL A 457 -18.51 -11.49 25.16
CA VAL A 457 -17.26 -11.60 24.42
C VAL A 457 -16.79 -13.05 24.37
N GLU A 458 -16.70 -13.61 23.18
CA GLU A 458 -16.18 -14.98 22.98
C GLU A 458 -14.65 -14.97 22.73
N ASN A 459 -14.14 -13.94 22.06
CA ASN A 459 -12.70 -13.83 21.77
C ASN A 459 -12.23 -12.42 22.10
N SER A 460 -11.09 -12.32 22.78
CA SER A 460 -10.45 -11.06 23.10
C SER A 460 -8.96 -11.12 22.77
N PHE A 461 -8.47 -10.10 22.08
CA PHE A 461 -7.07 -9.98 21.69
C PHE A 461 -6.54 -8.59 21.99
N GLU A 462 -5.26 -8.55 22.35
CA GLU A 462 -4.51 -7.30 22.46
C GLU A 462 -3.90 -6.90 21.13
N ILE A 463 -3.46 -5.66 21.03
CA ILE A 463 -2.85 -5.06 19.85
C ILE A 463 -1.64 -5.86 19.32
N ASP A 464 -1.01 -6.65 20.19
CA ASP A 464 0.21 -7.41 19.92
C ASP A 464 0.03 -8.39 18.75
N ILE A 465 -1.17 -8.94 18.58
CA ILE A 465 -1.48 -9.83 17.45
C ILE A 465 -1.27 -9.16 16.08
N LEU A 466 -1.43 -7.83 16.00
CA LEU A 466 -1.25 -7.09 14.74
C LEU A 466 0.23 -6.92 14.37
N PHE A 467 1.14 -7.22 15.30
CA PHE A 467 2.60 -7.17 15.12
C PHE A 467 3.22 -8.53 14.86
N GLU A 468 2.43 -9.54 14.50
CA GLU A 468 2.94 -10.84 14.09
C GLU A 468 3.38 -10.85 12.63
N ASP A 469 4.45 -11.58 12.36
CA ASP A 469 4.93 -11.88 10.99
C ASP A 469 3.99 -12.89 10.31
N MET A 470 3.78 -12.75 9.00
CA MET A 470 2.85 -13.55 8.19
C MET A 470 3.59 -14.28 7.07
#